data_2dde2b8dd1006690a6f27be305f7e853
#
_entry.id   2dde2b8dd1006690a6f27be305f7e853
#
_cell.length_a   1.000
_cell.length_b   1.000
_cell.length_c   1.000
_cell.angle_alpha   90.00
_cell.angle_beta   90.00
_cell.angle_gamma   90.00
#
_symmetry.space_group_name_H-M   'P 1'
#
loop_
_entity.id
_entity.type
_entity.pdbx_description
1 polymer ?
#
loop_
_entity_poly.entity_id
_entity_poly.type
_entity_poly.pdbx_seq_one_letter_code
_entity_poly.pdbx_strand_id
1 'polypeptide(L)'
;MTSYAQHYRSTLKLGVPLCIGQIGVILVGFADTLMVGHYGTNDLASVSFVNNLFNLVIFGLLGFSYGITPIIGALFARQKYDEAGAAFRNALIANALFGILLTVVMGCAYFFIDRFGQPDELLPIIRPYYLVILASIVFVALFNAMRQFADSLLRPSVGMWILISGNAVNIVFNYLLIYGKCGMPELGALGAGISTLGSRVLMTVVFAVVLLRGQAYAPMRKAFLHTRESVGEMLSITRTSMPISLQMAMETGTFTFGGVMMGWLGTVELASYQVILTISTLGFMFYYSIGAAVAIRVSNYVGRGNQAEVRRSTWAGYHILLAMVVAVSFLLYFAKEPLVGIFTDDSIVAASAMALILPLIIYQCGDATQICFANALRGTGQSMAMMWIAFVSYILVGIPSGWLLGFPLGLRDVGIFYAFSIALFVGGALFLWQFLRATRKHQCH
;
A
#
# COMPACT_ATOMS: atom_id res chain seq x y z
N MET A 1 -30.41 14.76 -4.20
CA MET A 1 -29.43 13.93 -4.96
C MET A 1 -28.21 14.77 -5.25
N THR A 2 -27.02 14.32 -4.84
CA THR A 2 -25.76 15.02 -5.07
C THR A 2 -25.38 14.98 -6.55
N SER A 3 -24.88 16.11 -7.11
CA SER A 3 -24.45 16.13 -8.51
C SER A 3 -23.09 15.40 -8.68
N TYR A 4 -22.79 14.91 -9.89
CA TYR A 4 -21.49 14.30 -10.17
C TYR A 4 -20.32 15.26 -9.89
N ALA A 5 -20.48 16.56 -10.17
CA ALA A 5 -19.47 17.57 -9.87
C ALA A 5 -19.12 17.65 -8.37
N GLN A 6 -20.14 17.51 -7.51
CA GLN A 6 -19.91 17.47 -6.05
C GLN A 6 -19.20 16.17 -5.64
N HIS A 7 -19.48 15.03 -6.31
CA HIS A 7 -18.78 13.78 -6.08
C HIS A 7 -17.31 13.89 -6.48
N TYR A 8 -16.99 14.45 -7.66
CA TYR A 8 -15.61 14.67 -8.10
C TYR A 8 -14.85 15.54 -7.11
N ARG A 9 -15.42 16.71 -6.74
CA ARG A 9 -14.79 17.61 -5.77
C ARG A 9 -14.54 16.94 -4.41
N SER A 10 -15.50 16.16 -3.93
CA SER A 10 -15.38 15.47 -2.63
C SER A 10 -14.36 14.33 -2.68
N THR A 11 -14.28 13.58 -3.79
CA THR A 11 -13.26 12.53 -3.97
C THR A 11 -11.86 13.15 -4.05
N LEU A 12 -11.69 14.22 -4.83
CA LEU A 12 -10.40 14.92 -4.92
C LEU A 12 -9.99 15.57 -3.59
N LYS A 13 -10.93 16.13 -2.83
CA LYS A 13 -10.64 16.69 -1.50
C LYS A 13 -10.05 15.68 -0.52
N LEU A 14 -10.44 14.43 -0.61
CA LEU A 14 -9.87 13.33 0.19
C LEU A 14 -8.66 12.70 -0.49
N GLY A 15 -8.72 12.51 -1.80
CA GLY A 15 -7.67 11.85 -2.58
C GLY A 15 -6.37 12.65 -2.66
N VAL A 16 -6.44 13.97 -2.82
CA VAL A 16 -5.23 14.82 -2.93
C VAL A 16 -4.34 14.74 -1.68
N PRO A 17 -4.84 14.89 -0.44
CA PRO A 17 -4.01 14.67 0.75
C PRO A 17 -3.43 13.26 0.83
N LEU A 18 -4.19 12.22 0.43
CA LEU A 18 -3.69 10.85 0.39
C LEU A 18 -2.55 10.72 -0.64
N CYS A 19 -2.70 11.30 -1.84
CA CYS A 19 -1.64 11.35 -2.86
C CYS A 19 -0.37 12.02 -2.35
N ILE A 20 -0.49 13.20 -1.74
CA ILE A 20 0.65 13.94 -1.19
C ILE A 20 1.37 13.11 -0.13
N GLY A 21 0.63 12.41 0.74
CA GLY A 21 1.20 11.48 1.70
C GLY A 21 1.99 10.35 1.05
N GLN A 22 1.46 9.76 -0.03
CA GLN A 22 2.14 8.68 -0.77
C GLN A 22 3.40 9.16 -1.51
N ILE A 23 3.34 10.35 -2.12
CA ILE A 23 4.53 10.98 -2.71
C ILE A 23 5.62 11.17 -1.63
N GLY A 24 5.24 11.61 -0.43
CA GLY A 24 6.18 11.72 0.69
C GLY A 24 6.87 10.40 1.04
N VAL A 25 6.14 9.28 1.01
CA VAL A 25 6.72 7.94 1.25
C VAL A 25 7.71 7.55 0.15
N ILE A 26 7.40 7.84 -1.12
CA ILE A 26 8.32 7.57 -2.24
C ILE A 26 9.59 8.41 -2.11
N LEU A 27 9.44 9.71 -1.82
CA LEU A 27 10.57 10.62 -1.69
C LEU A 27 11.52 10.21 -0.56
N VAL A 28 10.99 9.77 0.59
CA VAL A 28 11.84 9.31 1.69
C VAL A 28 12.55 8.00 1.33
N GLY A 29 11.86 7.05 0.69
CA GLY A 29 12.48 5.82 0.21
C GLY A 29 13.60 6.07 -0.79
N PHE A 30 13.43 7.05 -1.68
CA PHE A 30 14.46 7.49 -2.61
C PHE A 30 15.64 8.15 -1.89
N ALA A 31 15.37 9.05 -0.93
CA ALA A 31 16.39 9.71 -0.14
C ALA A 31 17.21 8.69 0.69
N ASP A 32 16.54 7.73 1.33
CA ASP A 32 17.20 6.65 2.08
C ASP A 32 18.14 5.85 1.18
N THR A 33 17.67 5.43 0.00
CA THR A 33 18.46 4.67 -0.98
C THR A 33 19.66 5.48 -1.48
N LEU A 34 19.45 6.76 -1.79
CA LEU A 34 20.49 7.66 -2.26
C LEU A 34 21.57 7.86 -1.18
N MET A 35 21.16 8.14 0.05
CA MET A 35 22.08 8.44 1.15
C MET A 35 22.91 7.22 1.56
N VAL A 36 22.27 6.04 1.65
CA VAL A 36 22.97 4.78 1.94
C VAL A 36 23.87 4.39 0.77
N GLY A 37 23.43 4.60 -0.48
CA GLY A 37 24.23 4.30 -1.67
C GLY A 37 25.50 5.14 -1.80
N HIS A 38 25.45 6.41 -1.40
CA HIS A 38 26.63 7.26 -1.33
C HIS A 38 27.58 6.90 -0.18
N TYR A 39 27.09 6.23 0.85
CA TYR A 39 27.92 5.77 1.95
C TYR A 39 28.71 4.51 1.58
N GLY A 40 28.06 3.50 1.00
CA GLY A 40 28.73 2.27 0.61
C GLY A 40 27.84 1.32 -0.20
N THR A 41 28.45 0.62 -1.16
CA THR A 41 27.75 -0.36 -2.02
C THR A 41 27.24 -1.55 -1.20
N ASN A 42 28.04 -2.03 -0.24
CA ASN A 42 27.67 -3.15 0.64
C ASN A 42 26.53 -2.77 1.58
N ASP A 43 26.52 -1.53 2.08
CA ASP A 43 25.42 -0.98 2.88
C ASP A 43 24.14 -0.91 2.08
N LEU A 44 24.20 -0.38 0.84
CA LEU A 44 23.05 -0.30 -0.05
C LEU A 44 22.46 -1.69 -0.37
N ALA A 45 23.30 -2.66 -0.70
CA ALA A 45 22.90 -4.03 -0.99
C ALA A 45 22.20 -4.65 0.24
N SER A 46 22.79 -4.46 1.43
CA SER A 46 22.25 -4.98 2.70
C SER A 46 20.90 -4.37 3.05
N VAL A 47 20.78 -3.04 2.96
CA VAL A 47 19.53 -2.31 3.22
C VAL A 47 18.44 -2.69 2.22
N SER A 48 18.78 -2.80 0.94
CA SER A 48 17.85 -3.19 -0.13
C SER A 48 17.31 -4.60 0.09
N PHE A 49 18.17 -5.55 0.45
CA PHE A 49 17.75 -6.92 0.76
C PHE A 49 16.74 -6.97 1.91
N VAL A 50 17.05 -6.33 3.04
CA VAL A 50 16.17 -6.30 4.21
C VAL A 50 14.86 -5.60 3.87
N ASN A 51 14.90 -4.44 3.22
CA ASN A 51 13.69 -3.70 2.86
C ASN A 51 12.76 -4.50 1.93
N ASN A 52 13.32 -5.24 0.95
CA ASN A 52 12.53 -6.11 0.08
C ASN A 52 11.82 -7.22 0.87
N LEU A 53 12.52 -7.82 1.84
CA LEU A 53 11.94 -8.86 2.70
C LEU A 53 10.79 -8.31 3.57
N PHE A 54 10.98 -7.10 4.13
CA PHE A 54 9.97 -6.45 4.97
C PHE A 54 8.80 -5.84 4.19
N ASN A 55 8.94 -5.56 2.90
CA ASN A 55 7.86 -4.98 2.10
C ASN A 55 6.58 -5.83 2.12
N LEU A 56 6.70 -7.15 1.98
CA LEU A 56 5.54 -8.05 2.05
C LEU A 56 4.80 -7.93 3.39
N VAL A 57 5.55 -7.83 4.48
CA VAL A 57 5.02 -7.67 5.86
C VAL A 57 4.32 -6.33 6.01
N ILE A 58 4.93 -5.25 5.50
CA ILE A 58 4.37 -3.89 5.56
C ILE A 58 3.07 -3.79 4.77
N PHE A 59 2.98 -4.39 3.57
CA PHE A 59 1.75 -4.44 2.79
C PHE A 59 0.66 -5.28 3.48
N GLY A 60 1.03 -6.39 4.13
CA GLY A 60 0.12 -7.17 4.96
C GLY A 60 -0.47 -6.36 6.13
N LEU A 61 0.37 -5.61 6.86
CA LEU A 61 -0.06 -4.71 7.93
C LEU A 61 -0.98 -3.60 7.41
N LEU A 62 -0.64 -3.01 6.28
CA LEU A 62 -1.44 -1.97 5.65
C LEU A 62 -2.83 -2.52 5.29
N GLY A 63 -2.87 -3.70 4.65
CA GLY A 63 -4.11 -4.39 4.32
C GLY A 63 -4.97 -4.71 5.54
N PHE A 64 -4.35 -5.16 6.64
CA PHE A 64 -5.05 -5.43 7.89
C PHE A 64 -5.67 -4.15 8.48
N SER A 65 -4.94 -3.05 8.47
CA SER A 65 -5.44 -1.76 8.95
C SER A 65 -6.61 -1.23 8.12
N TYR A 66 -6.68 -1.55 6.83
CA TYR A 66 -7.77 -1.13 5.95
C TYR A 66 -9.15 -1.70 6.32
N GLY A 67 -9.21 -2.78 7.12
CA GLY A 67 -10.44 -3.29 7.68
C GLY A 67 -11.15 -2.34 8.66
N ILE A 68 -10.45 -1.32 9.15
CA ILE A 68 -11.00 -0.27 10.00
C ILE A 68 -11.98 0.62 9.22
N THR A 69 -11.70 0.89 7.94
CA THR A 69 -12.46 1.84 7.12
C THR A 69 -13.96 1.54 7.03
N PRO A 70 -14.42 0.32 6.67
CA PRO A 70 -15.86 0.05 6.58
C PRO A 70 -16.58 0.14 7.93
N ILE A 71 -15.92 -0.22 9.02
CA ILE A 71 -16.50 -0.23 10.36
C ILE A 71 -16.64 1.20 10.88
N ILE A 72 -15.53 1.92 10.97
CA ILE A 72 -15.52 3.27 11.54
C ILE A 72 -16.24 4.27 10.64
N GLY A 73 -16.08 4.19 9.32
CA GLY A 73 -16.76 5.09 8.40
C GLY A 73 -18.27 4.98 8.46
N ALA A 74 -18.82 3.76 8.62
CA ALA A 74 -20.23 3.55 8.77
C ALA A 74 -20.77 4.06 10.13
N LEU A 75 -20.06 3.82 11.23
CA LEU A 75 -20.44 4.31 12.57
C LEU A 75 -20.40 5.83 12.64
N PHE A 76 -19.35 6.43 12.09
CA PHE A 76 -19.21 7.88 12.01
C PHE A 76 -20.37 8.53 11.24
N ALA A 77 -20.72 7.95 10.09
CA ALA A 77 -21.81 8.47 9.26
C ALA A 77 -23.21 8.37 9.92
N ARG A 78 -23.37 7.42 10.85
CA ARG A 78 -24.56 7.25 11.72
C ARG A 78 -24.53 8.13 12.97
N GLN A 79 -23.48 8.93 13.16
CA GLN A 79 -23.24 9.73 14.37
C GLN A 79 -23.11 8.89 15.67
N LYS A 80 -22.78 7.60 15.55
CA LYS A 80 -22.56 6.70 16.67
C LYS A 80 -21.12 6.81 17.18
N TYR A 81 -20.80 7.96 17.75
CA TYR A 81 -19.44 8.31 18.12
C TYR A 81 -18.86 7.42 19.23
N ASP A 82 -19.68 7.04 20.23
CA ASP A 82 -19.22 6.16 21.29
C ASP A 82 -18.90 4.75 20.76
N GLU A 83 -19.77 4.19 19.89
CA GLU A 83 -19.49 2.91 19.27
C GLU A 83 -18.24 2.98 18.38
N ALA A 84 -18.02 4.09 17.64
CA ALA A 84 -16.82 4.30 16.83
C ALA A 84 -15.55 4.38 17.69
N GLY A 85 -15.61 5.02 18.85
CA GLY A 85 -14.48 5.09 19.79
C GLY A 85 -14.15 3.72 20.39
N ALA A 86 -15.15 2.94 20.79
CA ALA A 86 -14.99 1.57 21.30
C ALA A 86 -14.41 0.64 20.21
N ALA A 87 -14.98 0.67 19.01
CA ALA A 87 -14.51 -0.11 17.86
C ALA A 87 -13.05 0.25 17.50
N PHE A 88 -12.69 1.54 17.54
CA PHE A 88 -11.31 1.95 17.29
C PHE A 88 -10.33 1.42 18.33
N ARG A 89 -10.69 1.40 19.63
CA ARG A 89 -9.84 0.78 20.68
C ARG A 89 -9.56 -0.68 20.38
N ASN A 90 -10.60 -1.47 20.09
CA ASN A 90 -10.47 -2.88 19.74
C ASN A 90 -9.69 -3.08 18.43
N ALA A 91 -9.87 -2.21 17.43
CA ALA A 91 -9.13 -2.22 16.19
C ALA A 91 -7.64 -1.92 16.40
N LEU A 92 -7.31 -0.97 17.25
CA LEU A 92 -5.91 -0.63 17.58
C LEU A 92 -5.20 -1.80 18.25
N ILE A 93 -5.88 -2.47 19.21
CA ILE A 93 -5.35 -3.66 19.87
C ILE A 93 -5.18 -4.81 18.86
N ALA A 94 -6.17 -5.07 18.01
CA ALA A 94 -6.09 -6.11 16.97
C ALA A 94 -4.92 -5.85 16.01
N ASN A 95 -4.70 -4.60 15.59
CA ASN A 95 -3.56 -4.23 14.75
C ASN A 95 -2.21 -4.38 15.48
N ALA A 96 -2.15 -4.03 16.77
CA ALA A 96 -0.96 -4.24 17.58
C ALA A 96 -0.63 -5.73 17.72
N LEU A 97 -1.63 -6.57 18.01
CA LEU A 97 -1.46 -8.03 18.11
C LEU A 97 -1.02 -8.64 16.78
N PHE A 98 -1.60 -8.19 15.66
CA PHE A 98 -1.17 -8.64 14.33
C PHE A 98 0.26 -8.16 14.02
N GLY A 99 0.62 -6.94 14.39
CA GLY A 99 1.99 -6.44 14.30
C GLY A 99 2.98 -7.26 15.13
N ILE A 100 2.62 -7.63 16.36
CA ILE A 100 3.43 -8.49 17.22
C ILE A 100 3.57 -9.90 16.60
N LEU A 101 2.48 -10.47 16.10
CA LEU A 101 2.52 -11.77 15.40
C LEU A 101 3.51 -11.75 14.24
N LEU A 102 3.45 -10.73 13.38
CA LEU A 102 4.37 -10.59 12.25
C LEU A 102 5.81 -10.32 12.72
N THR A 103 5.99 -9.57 13.81
CA THR A 103 7.31 -9.38 14.44
C THR A 103 7.89 -10.71 14.89
N VAL A 104 7.09 -11.59 15.51
CA VAL A 104 7.53 -12.93 15.92
C VAL A 104 7.88 -13.79 14.71
N VAL A 105 7.03 -13.81 13.68
CA VAL A 105 7.30 -14.55 12.43
C VAL A 105 8.60 -14.11 11.78
N MET A 106 8.81 -12.79 11.65
CA MET A 106 10.05 -12.26 11.09
C MET A 106 11.23 -12.45 12.04
N GLY A 107 11.01 -12.43 13.37
CA GLY A 107 12.02 -12.78 14.37
C GLY A 107 12.48 -14.25 14.22
N CYS A 108 11.57 -15.16 13.93
CA CYS A 108 11.94 -16.54 13.59
C CYS A 108 12.73 -16.62 12.27
N ALA A 109 12.33 -15.84 11.25
CA ALA A 109 13.05 -15.79 9.96
C ALA A 109 14.50 -15.26 10.13
N TYR A 110 14.76 -14.41 11.12
CA TYR A 110 16.09 -13.90 11.43
C TYR A 110 17.12 -15.02 11.68
N PHE A 111 16.73 -16.12 12.33
CA PHE A 111 17.62 -17.25 12.60
C PHE A 111 18.00 -18.04 11.33
N PHE A 112 17.28 -17.83 10.25
CA PHE A 112 17.54 -18.47 8.96
C PHE A 112 18.15 -17.54 7.93
N ILE A 113 18.54 -16.31 8.33
CA ILE A 113 18.99 -15.25 7.41
C ILE A 113 20.21 -15.69 6.58
N ASP A 114 21.09 -16.53 7.15
CA ASP A 114 22.27 -17.08 6.48
C ASP A 114 21.91 -18.05 5.35
N ARG A 115 20.69 -18.60 5.34
CA ARG A 115 20.20 -19.52 4.30
C ARG A 115 19.55 -18.81 3.11
N PHE A 116 19.40 -17.51 3.16
CA PHE A 116 18.86 -16.73 2.04
C PHE A 116 19.86 -16.48 0.91
N GLY A 117 21.08 -17.06 0.98
CA GLY A 117 22.08 -17.02 -0.09
C GLY A 117 22.72 -15.65 -0.30
N GLN A 118 22.77 -14.83 0.76
CA GLN A 118 23.48 -13.55 0.72
C GLN A 118 24.98 -13.79 0.95
N PRO A 119 25.86 -12.97 0.32
CA PRO A 119 27.29 -13.03 0.59
C PRO A 119 27.62 -12.83 2.08
N ASP A 120 28.55 -13.64 2.61
CA ASP A 120 28.93 -13.59 4.03
C ASP A 120 29.43 -12.21 4.47
N GLU A 121 30.00 -11.43 3.53
CA GLU A 121 30.49 -10.07 3.76
C GLU A 121 29.37 -9.09 4.13
N LEU A 122 28.13 -9.35 3.69
CA LEU A 122 26.97 -8.49 3.96
C LEU A 122 26.28 -8.81 5.28
N LEU A 123 26.45 -10.01 5.82
CA LEU A 123 25.76 -10.47 7.04
C LEU A 123 26.03 -9.57 8.27
N PRO A 124 27.26 -9.06 8.51
CA PRO A 124 27.52 -8.14 9.61
C PRO A 124 26.72 -6.82 9.54
N ILE A 125 26.32 -6.39 8.32
CA ILE A 125 25.50 -5.20 8.08
C ILE A 125 24.03 -5.56 8.12
N ILE A 126 23.64 -6.66 7.48
CA ILE A 126 22.24 -7.13 7.40
C ILE A 126 21.65 -7.39 8.78
N ARG A 127 22.37 -8.13 9.65
CA ARG A 127 21.83 -8.57 10.94
C ARG A 127 21.40 -7.42 11.86
N PRO A 128 22.25 -6.42 12.17
CA PRO A 128 21.85 -5.33 13.04
C PRO A 128 20.76 -4.45 12.41
N TYR A 129 20.84 -4.17 11.10
CA TYR A 129 19.82 -3.43 10.37
C TYR A 129 18.46 -4.14 10.41
N TYR A 130 18.46 -5.46 10.19
CA TYR A 130 17.26 -6.30 10.26
C TYR A 130 16.55 -6.18 11.62
N LEU A 131 17.29 -6.27 12.72
CA LEU A 131 16.73 -6.20 14.08
C LEU A 131 16.09 -4.83 14.37
N VAL A 132 16.69 -3.76 13.87
CA VAL A 132 16.14 -2.40 14.04
C VAL A 132 14.84 -2.25 13.22
N ILE A 133 14.81 -2.74 11.97
CA ILE A 133 13.60 -2.70 11.16
C ILE A 133 12.51 -3.61 11.76
N LEU A 134 12.88 -4.79 12.27
CA LEU A 134 11.98 -5.70 12.99
C LEU A 134 11.29 -5.01 14.17
N ALA A 135 12.04 -4.29 15.00
CA ALA A 135 11.49 -3.54 16.13
C ALA A 135 10.49 -2.46 15.71
N SER A 136 10.56 -1.98 14.48
CA SER A 136 9.66 -0.94 13.96
C SER A 136 8.29 -1.44 13.49
N ILE A 137 8.10 -2.76 13.29
CA ILE A 137 6.86 -3.35 12.72
C ILE A 137 5.62 -2.97 13.54
N VAL A 138 5.70 -3.07 14.86
CA VAL A 138 4.56 -2.76 15.76
C VAL A 138 4.16 -1.28 15.64
N PHE A 139 5.13 -0.38 15.50
CA PHE A 139 4.85 1.05 15.31
C PHE A 139 4.22 1.33 13.96
N VAL A 140 4.60 0.60 12.90
CA VAL A 140 3.94 0.66 11.59
C VAL A 140 2.48 0.22 11.70
N ALA A 141 2.19 -0.87 12.42
CA ALA A 141 0.83 -1.36 12.62
C ALA A 141 -0.04 -0.33 13.36
N LEU A 142 0.47 0.23 14.46
CA LEU A 142 -0.22 1.25 15.25
C LEU A 142 -0.45 2.53 14.46
N PHE A 143 0.58 3.02 13.76
CA PHE A 143 0.48 4.21 12.92
C PHE A 143 -0.59 4.04 11.83
N ASN A 144 -0.56 2.91 11.10
CA ASN A 144 -1.53 2.64 10.05
C ASN A 144 -2.97 2.54 10.60
N ALA A 145 -3.18 1.91 11.76
CA ALA A 145 -4.49 1.85 12.40
C ALA A 145 -5.02 3.24 12.76
N MET A 146 -4.18 4.10 13.36
CA MET A 146 -4.56 5.47 13.70
C MET A 146 -4.82 6.31 12.45
N ARG A 147 -4.02 6.14 11.40
CA ARG A 147 -4.22 6.81 10.10
C ARG A 147 -5.55 6.41 9.48
N GLN A 148 -5.85 5.10 9.41
CA GLN A 148 -7.12 4.61 8.86
C GLN A 148 -8.33 5.10 9.66
N PHE A 149 -8.20 5.22 10.98
CA PHE A 149 -9.23 5.84 11.80
C PHE A 149 -9.48 7.29 11.39
N ALA A 150 -8.45 8.14 11.32
CA ALA A 150 -8.59 9.54 10.91
C ALA A 150 -9.13 9.69 9.48
N ASP A 151 -8.67 8.85 8.55
CA ASP A 151 -9.13 8.82 7.16
C ASP A 151 -10.62 8.46 7.08
N SER A 152 -11.07 7.48 7.87
CA SER A 152 -12.49 7.06 7.96
C SER A 152 -13.42 8.17 8.49
N LEU A 153 -12.87 9.10 9.26
CA LEU A 153 -13.55 10.30 9.75
C LEU A 153 -13.48 11.48 8.75
N LEU A 154 -13.13 11.22 7.49
CA LEU A 154 -12.99 12.21 6.41
C LEU A 154 -11.87 13.25 6.67
N ARG A 155 -10.80 12.86 7.40
CA ARG A 155 -9.69 13.75 7.78
C ARG A 155 -8.30 13.24 7.34
N PRO A 156 -8.09 12.90 6.07
CA PRO A 156 -6.80 12.36 5.60
C PRO A 156 -5.63 13.36 5.70
N SER A 157 -5.93 14.65 5.76
CA SER A 157 -4.89 15.68 5.90
C SER A 157 -4.07 15.55 7.19
N VAL A 158 -4.64 14.95 8.25
CA VAL A 158 -3.91 14.74 9.50
C VAL A 158 -2.80 13.72 9.29
N GLY A 159 -3.13 12.56 8.69
CA GLY A 159 -2.15 11.53 8.34
C GLY A 159 -1.09 12.05 7.36
N MET A 160 -1.50 12.83 6.36
CA MET A 160 -0.60 13.47 5.40
C MET A 160 0.46 14.33 6.10
N TRP A 161 0.06 15.27 6.96
CA TRP A 161 1.01 16.18 7.62
C TRP A 161 1.96 15.43 8.57
N ILE A 162 1.46 14.42 9.30
CA ILE A 162 2.30 13.60 10.18
C ILE A 162 3.33 12.81 9.35
N LEU A 163 2.92 12.23 8.21
CA LEU A 163 3.85 11.54 7.29
C LEU A 163 4.93 12.48 6.75
N ILE A 164 4.54 13.65 6.24
CA ILE A 164 5.50 14.63 5.68
C ILE A 164 6.50 15.05 6.75
N SER A 165 6.02 15.41 7.95
CA SER A 165 6.87 15.83 9.05
C SER A 165 7.79 14.70 9.51
N GLY A 166 7.27 13.47 9.64
CA GLY A 166 8.06 12.30 10.01
C GLY A 166 9.13 11.94 8.98
N ASN A 167 8.79 12.08 7.69
CA ASN A 167 9.74 11.86 6.59
C ASN A 167 10.85 12.92 6.57
N ALA A 168 10.52 14.19 6.83
CA ALA A 168 11.51 15.25 6.96
C ALA A 168 12.48 14.98 8.12
N VAL A 169 11.95 14.56 9.26
CA VAL A 169 12.76 14.14 10.43
C VAL A 169 13.63 12.95 10.08
N ASN A 170 13.10 11.95 9.38
CA ASN A 170 13.87 10.78 8.94
C ASN A 170 15.07 11.18 8.08
N ILE A 171 14.88 12.03 7.07
CA ILE A 171 15.96 12.50 6.19
C ILE A 171 17.06 13.23 6.99
N VAL A 172 16.67 14.08 7.92
CA VAL A 172 17.63 14.80 8.78
C VAL A 172 18.42 13.81 9.64
N PHE A 173 17.74 12.87 10.31
CA PHE A 173 18.44 11.88 11.15
C PHE A 173 19.27 10.90 10.32
N ASN A 174 18.86 10.55 9.10
CA ASN A 174 19.70 9.80 8.16
C ASN A 174 21.01 10.53 7.91
N TYR A 175 20.95 11.82 7.57
CA TYR A 175 22.16 12.60 7.34
C TYR A 175 23.09 12.63 8.56
N LEU A 176 22.54 12.75 9.75
CA LEU A 176 23.31 12.79 10.99
C LEU A 176 23.92 11.44 11.35
N LEU A 177 23.16 10.35 11.23
CA LEU A 177 23.56 9.03 11.73
C LEU A 177 24.29 8.17 10.69
N ILE A 178 24.02 8.33 9.40
CA ILE A 178 24.76 7.62 8.35
C ILE A 178 26.19 8.16 8.26
N TYR A 179 26.33 9.49 8.23
CA TYR A 179 27.60 10.16 7.99
C TYR A 179 28.32 10.69 9.26
N GLY A 180 27.76 10.46 10.44
CA GLY A 180 28.38 10.90 11.70
C GLY A 180 28.52 12.41 11.84
N LYS A 181 27.53 13.20 11.38
CA LYS A 181 27.60 14.67 11.43
C LYS A 181 27.13 15.22 12.77
N CYS A 182 27.55 16.47 13.08
CA CYS A 182 27.15 17.20 14.30
C CYS A 182 27.50 16.45 15.62
N GLY A 183 28.58 15.65 15.64
CA GLY A 183 29.00 14.90 16.82
C GLY A 183 28.26 13.58 17.06
N MET A 184 27.39 13.18 16.14
CA MET A 184 26.76 11.85 16.15
C MET A 184 27.75 10.77 15.67
N PRO A 185 27.59 9.51 16.13
CA PRO A 185 28.40 8.41 15.63
C PRO A 185 28.09 8.11 14.16
N GLU A 186 29.11 7.75 13.39
CA GLU A 186 28.99 7.26 12.02
C GLU A 186 28.56 5.80 12.04
N LEU A 187 27.33 5.50 11.62
CA LEU A 187 26.73 4.18 11.74
C LEU A 187 26.37 3.54 10.39
N GLY A 188 26.56 4.23 9.27
CA GLY A 188 26.23 3.70 7.92
C GLY A 188 24.80 3.21 7.81
N ALA A 189 24.61 1.99 7.28
CA ALA A 189 23.30 1.35 7.13
C ALA A 189 22.52 1.25 8.47
N LEU A 190 23.20 0.96 9.58
CA LEU A 190 22.56 0.89 10.89
C LEU A 190 21.96 2.24 11.29
N GLY A 191 22.66 3.34 10.95
CA GLY A 191 22.16 4.71 11.15
C GLY A 191 20.87 4.98 10.41
N ALA A 192 20.73 4.51 9.16
CA ALA A 192 19.50 4.58 8.39
C ALA A 192 18.36 3.80 9.06
N GLY A 193 18.66 2.60 9.58
CA GLY A 193 17.68 1.79 10.34
C GLY A 193 17.17 2.48 11.60
N ILE A 194 18.08 3.02 12.42
CA ILE A 194 17.75 3.75 13.66
C ILE A 194 16.92 5.00 13.35
N SER A 195 17.26 5.74 12.31
CA SER A 195 16.52 6.89 11.84
C SER A 195 15.09 6.52 11.42
N THR A 196 14.95 5.41 10.69
CA THR A 196 13.66 4.87 10.27
C THR A 196 12.81 4.42 11.46
N LEU A 197 13.39 3.70 12.43
CA LEU A 197 12.70 3.32 13.67
C LEU A 197 12.28 4.57 14.46
N GLY A 198 13.20 5.51 14.67
CA GLY A 198 12.94 6.75 15.41
C GLY A 198 11.81 7.57 14.80
N SER A 199 11.79 7.76 13.48
CA SER A 199 10.72 8.48 12.78
C SER A 199 9.38 7.73 12.86
N ARG A 200 9.34 6.39 12.76
CA ARG A 200 8.12 5.58 12.95
C ARG A 200 7.55 5.70 14.35
N VAL A 201 8.41 5.64 15.37
CA VAL A 201 8.02 5.89 16.78
C VAL A 201 7.47 7.29 16.94
N LEU A 202 8.20 8.30 16.46
CA LEU A 202 7.78 9.71 16.53
C LEU A 202 6.42 9.93 15.88
N MET A 203 6.23 9.46 14.65
CA MET A 203 4.96 9.56 13.92
C MET A 203 3.82 8.90 14.70
N THR A 204 4.06 7.72 15.29
CA THR A 204 3.07 7.00 16.10
C THR A 204 2.69 7.78 17.34
N VAL A 205 3.67 8.31 18.06
CA VAL A 205 3.43 9.12 19.27
C VAL A 205 2.71 10.43 18.94
N VAL A 206 3.16 11.14 17.90
CA VAL A 206 2.51 12.38 17.44
C VAL A 206 1.06 12.11 17.06
N PHE A 207 0.80 11.02 16.32
CA PHE A 207 -0.57 10.65 15.95
C PHE A 207 -1.43 10.35 17.17
N ALA A 208 -0.92 9.58 18.12
CA ALA A 208 -1.61 9.30 19.38
C ALA A 208 -1.95 10.58 20.15
N VAL A 209 -1.00 11.53 20.26
CA VAL A 209 -1.23 12.83 20.90
C VAL A 209 -2.30 13.64 20.17
N VAL A 210 -2.27 13.66 18.82
CA VAL A 210 -3.28 14.36 18.00
C VAL A 210 -4.67 13.76 18.21
N LEU A 211 -4.80 12.44 18.25
CA LEU A 211 -6.08 11.76 18.50
C LEU A 211 -6.59 12.00 19.93
N LEU A 212 -5.68 11.98 20.92
CA LEU A 212 -6.04 12.14 22.33
C LEU A 212 -6.33 13.60 22.71
N ARG A 213 -5.71 14.60 22.07
CA ARG A 213 -5.90 16.03 22.40
C ARG A 213 -6.76 16.77 21.40
N GLY A 214 -6.92 16.28 20.19
CA GLY A 214 -7.67 16.95 19.12
C GLY A 214 -9.16 17.09 19.46
N GLN A 215 -9.70 18.30 19.36
CA GLN A 215 -11.13 18.56 19.61
C GLN A 215 -12.03 17.81 18.63
N ALA A 216 -11.55 17.57 17.42
CA ALA A 216 -12.27 16.82 16.39
C ALA A 216 -12.56 15.36 16.75
N TYR A 217 -11.78 14.78 17.66
CA TYR A 217 -11.88 13.39 18.12
C TYR A 217 -12.54 13.31 19.53
N ALA A 218 -12.84 14.46 20.14
CA ALA A 218 -13.42 14.51 21.49
C ALA A 218 -14.69 13.68 21.68
N PRO A 219 -15.63 13.60 20.71
CA PRO A 219 -16.85 12.80 20.88
C PRO A 219 -16.56 11.29 21.05
N MET A 220 -15.51 10.78 20.39
CA MET A 220 -15.14 9.36 20.42
C MET A 220 -14.14 9.01 21.55
N ARG A 221 -13.44 10.01 22.06
CA ARG A 221 -12.34 9.85 23.02
C ARG A 221 -12.79 9.23 24.34
N LYS A 222 -13.97 9.61 24.86
CA LYS A 222 -14.50 9.09 26.14
C LYS A 222 -14.70 7.57 26.04
N ALA A 223 -15.36 7.10 24.99
CA ALA A 223 -15.56 5.68 24.77
C ALA A 223 -14.25 4.95 24.49
N PHE A 224 -13.35 5.52 23.68
CA PHE A 224 -12.01 4.97 23.44
C PHE A 224 -11.22 4.72 24.76
N LEU A 225 -11.29 5.63 25.72
CA LEU A 225 -10.54 5.52 26.98
C LEU A 225 -11.20 4.59 28.01
N HIS A 226 -12.53 4.52 28.05
CA HIS A 226 -13.28 3.87 29.15
C HIS A 226 -13.96 2.55 28.74
N THR A 227 -14.08 2.23 27.46
CA THR A 227 -14.65 0.96 27.02
C THR A 227 -13.71 -0.19 27.38
N ARG A 228 -14.26 -1.31 27.90
CA ARG A 228 -13.48 -2.53 28.11
C ARG A 228 -13.20 -3.21 26.78
N GLU A 229 -12.04 -3.88 26.72
CA GLU A 229 -11.70 -4.68 25.56
C GLU A 229 -12.71 -5.82 25.36
N SER A 230 -13.10 -6.04 24.12
CA SER A 230 -14.00 -7.13 23.75
C SER A 230 -13.31 -8.04 22.74
N VAL A 231 -13.02 -9.27 23.18
CA VAL A 231 -12.44 -10.29 22.30
C VAL A 231 -13.34 -10.57 21.09
N GLY A 232 -14.67 -10.55 21.30
CA GLY A 232 -15.64 -10.73 20.22
C GLY A 232 -15.56 -9.63 19.17
N GLU A 233 -15.42 -8.36 19.57
CA GLU A 233 -15.24 -7.23 18.64
C GLU A 233 -13.88 -7.30 17.95
N MET A 234 -12.79 -7.60 18.65
CA MET A 234 -11.47 -7.80 18.06
C MET A 234 -11.50 -8.91 17.00
N LEU A 235 -12.16 -10.04 17.28
CA LEU A 235 -12.31 -11.14 16.33
C LEU A 235 -13.16 -10.73 15.11
N SER A 236 -14.22 -9.96 15.31
CA SER A 236 -15.04 -9.41 14.22
C SER A 236 -14.23 -8.49 13.31
N ILE A 237 -13.41 -7.60 13.90
CA ILE A 237 -12.51 -6.71 13.17
C ILE A 237 -11.47 -7.53 12.41
N THR A 238 -10.85 -8.51 13.05
CA THR A 238 -9.87 -9.40 12.42
C THR A 238 -10.48 -10.18 11.26
N ARG A 239 -11.73 -10.66 11.39
CA ARG A 239 -12.47 -11.33 10.32
C ARG A 239 -12.73 -10.43 9.11
N THR A 240 -12.82 -9.12 9.31
CA THR A 240 -12.95 -8.15 8.23
C THR A 240 -11.58 -7.76 7.65
N SER A 241 -10.57 -7.60 8.49
CA SER A 241 -9.22 -7.12 8.15
C SER A 241 -8.36 -8.19 7.48
N MET A 242 -8.41 -9.44 7.96
CA MET A 242 -7.55 -10.52 7.48
C MET A 242 -7.75 -10.83 5.98
N PRO A 243 -8.98 -10.90 5.45
CA PRO A 243 -9.17 -11.09 4.01
C PRO A 243 -8.57 -9.97 3.16
N ILE A 244 -8.60 -8.71 3.64
CA ILE A 244 -8.01 -7.58 2.95
C ILE A 244 -6.47 -7.67 2.96
N SER A 245 -5.92 -8.06 4.11
CA SER A 245 -4.48 -8.33 4.24
C SER A 245 -4.01 -9.42 3.28
N LEU A 246 -4.75 -10.53 3.21
CA LEU A 246 -4.46 -11.63 2.28
C LEU A 246 -4.61 -11.22 0.81
N GLN A 247 -5.63 -10.42 0.48
CA GLN A 247 -5.79 -9.87 -0.87
C GLN A 247 -4.55 -9.07 -1.29
N MET A 248 -4.07 -8.16 -0.43
CA MET A 248 -2.88 -7.36 -0.72
C MET A 248 -1.60 -8.21 -0.79
N ALA A 249 -1.48 -9.22 0.07
CA ALA A 249 -0.35 -10.15 0.04
C ALA A 249 -0.31 -10.98 -1.26
N MET A 250 -1.46 -11.46 -1.73
CA MET A 250 -1.56 -12.19 -3.00
C MET A 250 -1.22 -11.31 -4.19
N GLU A 251 -1.72 -10.07 -4.21
CA GLU A 251 -1.41 -9.08 -5.22
C GLU A 251 0.09 -8.80 -5.29
N THR A 252 0.69 -8.38 -4.17
CA THR A 252 2.13 -8.09 -4.08
C THR A 252 2.97 -9.33 -4.37
N GLY A 253 2.56 -10.50 -3.87
CA GLY A 253 3.24 -11.78 -4.09
C GLY A 253 3.28 -12.17 -5.56
N THR A 254 2.20 -11.92 -6.32
CA THR A 254 2.15 -12.20 -7.75
C THR A 254 3.14 -11.35 -8.54
N PHE A 255 3.24 -10.06 -8.24
CA PHE A 255 4.25 -9.18 -8.87
C PHE A 255 5.67 -9.59 -8.50
N THR A 256 5.90 -9.96 -7.24
CA THR A 256 7.21 -10.48 -6.79
C THR A 256 7.57 -11.77 -7.52
N PHE A 257 6.62 -12.69 -7.67
CA PHE A 257 6.83 -13.94 -8.42
C PHE A 257 7.05 -13.68 -9.91
N GLY A 258 6.41 -12.66 -10.47
CA GLY A 258 6.69 -12.18 -11.83
C GLY A 258 8.15 -11.76 -12.02
N GLY A 259 8.72 -11.07 -11.04
CA GLY A 259 10.15 -10.76 -11.03
C GLY A 259 11.04 -12.00 -11.02
N VAL A 260 10.64 -13.06 -10.29
CA VAL A 260 11.35 -14.35 -10.31
C VAL A 260 11.28 -14.98 -11.71
N MET A 261 10.09 -14.99 -12.34
CA MET A 261 9.93 -15.47 -13.72
C MET A 261 10.77 -14.68 -14.72
N MET A 262 10.86 -13.36 -14.58
CA MET A 262 11.75 -12.52 -15.40
C MET A 262 13.22 -12.90 -15.21
N GLY A 263 13.64 -13.19 -13.97
CA GLY A 263 14.99 -13.68 -13.68
C GLY A 263 15.31 -15.03 -14.33
N TRP A 264 14.34 -15.91 -14.52
CA TRP A 264 14.51 -17.17 -15.26
C TRP A 264 14.71 -16.95 -16.78
N LEU A 265 14.21 -15.83 -17.32
CA LEU A 265 14.41 -15.48 -18.73
C LEU A 265 15.81 -14.89 -18.99
N GLY A 266 16.33 -14.11 -18.05
CA GLY A 266 17.64 -13.50 -18.15
C GLY A 266 17.80 -12.21 -17.36
N THR A 267 19.04 -11.72 -17.32
CA THR A 267 19.39 -10.49 -16.58
C THR A 267 18.84 -9.23 -17.23
N VAL A 268 18.76 -9.19 -18.56
CA VAL A 268 18.21 -8.07 -19.32
C VAL A 268 16.71 -7.93 -19.05
N GLU A 269 15.97 -9.04 -19.11
CA GLU A 269 14.52 -9.07 -18.85
C GLU A 269 14.21 -8.66 -17.41
N LEU A 270 15.01 -9.14 -16.45
CA LEU A 270 14.85 -8.75 -15.04
C LEU A 270 15.13 -7.26 -14.83
N ALA A 271 16.20 -6.73 -15.45
CA ALA A 271 16.54 -5.30 -15.36
C ALA A 271 15.45 -4.42 -15.99
N SER A 272 14.97 -4.78 -17.19
CA SER A 272 13.89 -4.08 -17.89
C SER A 272 12.60 -4.09 -17.06
N TYR A 273 12.28 -5.23 -16.45
CA TYR A 273 11.13 -5.36 -15.56
C TYR A 273 11.20 -4.42 -14.36
N GLN A 274 12.38 -4.29 -13.72
CA GLN A 274 12.57 -3.39 -12.59
C GLN A 274 12.39 -1.92 -13.00
N VAL A 275 12.90 -1.51 -14.16
CA VAL A 275 12.69 -0.17 -14.70
C VAL A 275 11.20 0.10 -14.87
N ILE A 276 10.47 -0.80 -15.52
CA ILE A 276 9.04 -0.65 -15.80
C ILE A 276 8.20 -0.69 -14.53
N LEU A 277 8.52 -1.55 -13.56
CA LEU A 277 7.84 -1.54 -12.25
C LEU A 277 8.03 -0.23 -11.50
N THR A 278 9.23 0.35 -11.55
CA THR A 278 9.49 1.64 -10.90
C THR A 278 8.64 2.75 -11.51
N ILE A 279 8.59 2.81 -12.85
CA ILE A 279 7.71 3.74 -13.59
C ILE A 279 6.24 3.50 -13.24
N SER A 280 5.80 2.23 -13.22
CA SER A 280 4.42 1.84 -12.87
C SER A 280 4.02 2.25 -11.46
N THR A 281 4.93 2.11 -10.49
CA THR A 281 4.68 2.43 -9.08
C THR A 281 4.29 3.90 -8.88
N LEU A 282 4.86 4.82 -9.66
CA LEU A 282 4.48 6.23 -9.60
C LEU A 282 3.01 6.43 -9.99
N GLY A 283 2.55 5.82 -11.08
CA GLY A 283 1.14 5.85 -11.49
C GLY A 283 0.22 5.18 -10.47
N PHE A 284 0.61 3.98 -10.00
CA PHE A 284 -0.13 3.20 -9.00
C PHE A 284 -0.43 4.00 -7.73
N MET A 285 0.53 4.76 -7.20
CA MET A 285 0.32 5.54 -5.97
C MET A 285 -0.79 6.60 -6.12
N PHE A 286 -0.90 7.22 -7.29
CA PHE A 286 -1.99 8.15 -7.60
C PHE A 286 -3.33 7.42 -7.67
N TYR A 287 -3.40 6.31 -8.41
CA TYR A 287 -4.64 5.51 -8.54
C TYR A 287 -5.09 4.98 -7.19
N TYR A 288 -4.16 4.45 -6.41
CA TYR A 288 -4.45 3.89 -5.10
C TYR A 288 -5.01 4.93 -4.12
N SER A 289 -4.50 6.17 -4.16
CA SER A 289 -4.97 7.28 -3.31
C SER A 289 -6.40 7.68 -3.64
N ILE A 290 -6.76 7.73 -4.92
CA ILE A 290 -8.15 7.98 -5.35
C ILE A 290 -9.05 6.80 -4.97
N GLY A 291 -8.58 5.56 -5.16
CA GLY A 291 -9.29 4.36 -4.71
C GLY A 291 -9.56 4.38 -3.20
N ALA A 292 -8.58 4.73 -2.38
CA ALA A 292 -8.75 4.88 -0.93
C ALA A 292 -9.79 5.95 -0.58
N ALA A 293 -9.80 7.09 -1.28
CA ALA A 293 -10.84 8.12 -1.12
C ALA A 293 -12.24 7.58 -1.47
N VAL A 294 -12.35 6.72 -2.51
CA VAL A 294 -13.61 6.03 -2.83
C VAL A 294 -14.06 5.13 -1.68
N ALA A 295 -13.15 4.30 -1.11
CA ALA A 295 -13.48 3.43 0.01
C ALA A 295 -14.01 4.20 1.22
N ILE A 296 -13.37 5.31 1.59
CA ILE A 296 -13.77 6.19 2.70
C ILE A 296 -15.17 6.77 2.46
N ARG A 297 -15.44 7.26 1.25
CA ARG A 297 -16.75 7.83 0.91
C ARG A 297 -17.84 6.78 0.86
N VAL A 298 -17.55 5.64 0.25
CA VAL A 298 -18.48 4.51 0.17
C VAL A 298 -18.87 4.03 1.57
N SER A 299 -17.92 3.85 2.49
CA SER A 299 -18.22 3.43 3.87
C SER A 299 -19.15 4.41 4.60
N ASN A 300 -18.94 5.71 4.38
CA ASN A 300 -19.83 6.75 4.93
C ASN A 300 -21.24 6.70 4.32
N TYR A 301 -21.39 6.50 2.99
CA TYR A 301 -22.71 6.39 2.38
C TYR A 301 -23.43 5.09 2.75
N VAL A 302 -22.69 3.98 2.90
CA VAL A 302 -23.24 2.72 3.46
C VAL A 302 -23.75 2.94 4.88
N GLY A 303 -23.01 3.65 5.71
CA GLY A 303 -23.46 4.02 7.05
C GLY A 303 -24.78 4.79 7.07
N ARG A 304 -25.02 5.66 6.09
CA ARG A 304 -26.26 6.43 5.92
C ARG A 304 -27.40 5.66 5.24
N GLY A 305 -27.17 4.41 4.83
CA GLY A 305 -28.15 3.61 4.10
C GLY A 305 -28.42 4.08 2.66
N ASN A 306 -27.60 4.97 2.10
CA ASN A 306 -27.85 5.59 0.79
C ASN A 306 -27.10 4.89 -0.35
N GLN A 307 -27.68 3.81 -0.86
CA GLN A 307 -27.09 2.99 -1.93
C GLN A 307 -26.92 3.73 -3.27
N ALA A 308 -27.81 4.69 -3.56
CA ALA A 308 -27.68 5.50 -4.78
C ALA A 308 -26.38 6.34 -4.76
N GLU A 309 -26.08 6.94 -3.61
CA GLU A 309 -24.85 7.73 -3.42
C GLU A 309 -23.59 6.83 -3.36
N VAL A 310 -23.69 5.58 -2.86
CA VAL A 310 -22.63 4.57 -2.94
C VAL A 310 -22.22 4.37 -4.40
N ARG A 311 -23.19 4.08 -5.27
CA ARG A 311 -22.92 3.88 -6.71
C ARG A 311 -22.37 5.12 -7.38
N ARG A 312 -23.00 6.29 -7.19
CA ARG A 312 -22.56 7.55 -7.79
C ARG A 312 -21.16 7.94 -7.37
N SER A 313 -20.85 7.77 -6.07
CA SER A 313 -19.52 8.03 -5.54
C SER A 313 -18.46 7.14 -6.14
N THR A 314 -18.76 5.84 -6.33
CA THR A 314 -17.86 4.87 -6.95
C THR A 314 -17.61 5.20 -8.42
N TRP A 315 -18.70 5.45 -9.20
CA TRP A 315 -18.56 5.82 -10.62
C TRP A 315 -17.81 7.13 -10.80
N ALA A 316 -18.06 8.14 -9.94
CA ALA A 316 -17.29 9.37 -9.97
C ALA A 316 -15.80 9.14 -9.71
N GLY A 317 -15.45 8.28 -8.75
CA GLY A 317 -14.07 7.86 -8.52
C GLY A 317 -13.46 7.16 -9.73
N TYR A 318 -14.21 6.26 -10.36
CA TYR A 318 -13.77 5.53 -11.55
C TYR A 318 -13.53 6.46 -12.76
N HIS A 319 -14.38 7.47 -12.96
CA HIS A 319 -14.16 8.49 -14.01
C HIS A 319 -12.86 9.27 -13.78
N ILE A 320 -12.56 9.64 -12.53
CA ILE A 320 -11.29 10.32 -12.19
C ILE A 320 -10.12 9.39 -12.51
N LEU A 321 -10.19 8.11 -12.11
CA LEU A 321 -9.14 7.14 -12.38
C LEU A 321 -8.93 6.92 -13.88
N LEU A 322 -9.99 6.80 -14.67
CA LEU A 322 -9.88 6.68 -16.12
C LEU A 322 -9.22 7.92 -16.76
N ALA A 323 -9.59 9.11 -16.32
CA ALA A 323 -8.96 10.35 -16.80
C ALA A 323 -7.46 10.37 -16.47
N MET A 324 -7.07 9.89 -15.26
CA MET A 324 -5.66 9.79 -14.87
C MET A 324 -4.92 8.74 -15.70
N VAL A 325 -5.53 7.56 -15.94
CA VAL A 325 -4.95 6.53 -16.82
C VAL A 325 -4.70 7.07 -18.22
N VAL A 326 -5.67 7.78 -18.79
CA VAL A 326 -5.49 8.41 -20.12
C VAL A 326 -4.31 9.38 -20.11
N ALA A 327 -4.23 10.27 -19.12
CA ALA A 327 -3.13 11.22 -18.99
C ALA A 327 -1.76 10.55 -18.82
N VAL A 328 -1.67 9.54 -17.95
CA VAL A 328 -0.42 8.78 -17.73
C VAL A 328 -0.06 7.93 -18.95
N SER A 329 -1.03 7.31 -19.61
CA SER A 329 -0.79 6.54 -20.85
C SER A 329 -0.26 7.43 -21.97
N PHE A 330 -0.79 8.65 -22.09
CA PHE A 330 -0.29 9.65 -23.03
C PHE A 330 1.16 10.01 -22.73
N LEU A 331 1.47 10.28 -21.46
CA LEU A 331 2.85 10.55 -21.00
C LEU A 331 3.78 9.38 -21.32
N LEU A 332 3.39 8.15 -20.97
CA LEU A 332 4.18 6.94 -21.21
C LEU A 332 4.44 6.70 -22.69
N TYR A 333 3.45 6.95 -23.56
CA TYR A 333 3.58 6.73 -25.00
C TYR A 333 4.53 7.74 -25.66
N PHE A 334 4.36 9.03 -25.34
CA PHE A 334 5.13 10.11 -25.97
C PHE A 334 6.48 10.39 -25.32
N ALA A 335 6.63 10.10 -24.03
CA ALA A 335 7.86 10.32 -23.28
C ALA A 335 8.60 9.02 -22.91
N LYS A 336 8.34 7.90 -23.60
CA LYS A 336 8.94 6.59 -23.30
C LYS A 336 10.47 6.62 -23.29
N GLU A 337 11.10 7.24 -24.28
CA GLU A 337 12.56 7.30 -24.38
C GLU A 337 13.20 8.09 -23.23
N PRO A 338 12.82 9.35 -22.94
CA PRO A 338 13.39 10.07 -21.82
C PRO A 338 13.04 9.43 -20.46
N LEU A 339 11.85 8.80 -20.33
CA LEU A 339 11.48 8.13 -19.06
C LEU A 339 12.34 6.90 -18.79
N VAL A 340 12.57 6.06 -19.79
CA VAL A 340 13.44 4.88 -19.64
C VAL A 340 14.90 5.32 -19.48
N GLY A 341 15.35 6.34 -20.21
CA GLY A 341 16.71 6.89 -20.13
C GLY A 341 17.08 7.50 -18.76
N ILE A 342 16.11 7.83 -17.90
CA ILE A 342 16.38 8.23 -16.52
C ILE A 342 16.94 7.05 -15.69
N PHE A 343 16.56 5.81 -16.04
CA PHE A 343 16.84 4.63 -15.21
C PHE A 343 17.99 3.77 -15.75
N THR A 344 18.30 3.84 -17.06
CA THR A 344 19.35 3.01 -17.66
C THR A 344 19.99 3.67 -18.87
N ASP A 345 21.32 3.59 -18.96
CA ASP A 345 22.11 3.96 -20.12
C ASP A 345 22.42 2.75 -21.02
N ASP A 346 22.09 1.52 -20.58
CA ASP A 346 22.29 0.30 -21.35
C ASP A 346 21.21 0.23 -22.45
N SER A 347 21.66 0.29 -23.72
CA SER A 347 20.80 0.29 -24.90
C SER A 347 19.96 -0.98 -25.05
N ILE A 348 20.46 -2.13 -24.59
CA ILE A 348 19.75 -3.42 -24.66
C ILE A 348 18.62 -3.44 -23.64
N VAL A 349 18.91 -3.06 -22.42
CA VAL A 349 17.90 -2.95 -21.33
C VAL A 349 16.87 -1.90 -21.68
N ALA A 350 17.29 -0.74 -22.22
CA ALA A 350 16.38 0.32 -22.64
C ALA A 350 15.43 -0.13 -23.76
N ALA A 351 15.94 -0.84 -24.75
CA ALA A 351 15.11 -1.39 -25.85
C ALA A 351 14.07 -2.40 -25.33
N SER A 352 14.47 -3.32 -24.45
CA SER A 352 13.55 -4.27 -23.80
C SER A 352 12.51 -3.55 -22.95
N ALA A 353 12.92 -2.57 -22.12
CA ALA A 353 12.02 -1.77 -21.30
C ALA A 353 11.01 -0.98 -22.17
N MET A 354 11.44 -0.39 -23.29
CA MET A 354 10.55 0.29 -24.22
C MET A 354 9.51 -0.64 -24.85
N ALA A 355 9.85 -1.90 -25.09
CA ALA A 355 8.91 -2.90 -25.60
C ALA A 355 7.80 -3.21 -24.58
N LEU A 356 8.06 -3.05 -23.27
CA LEU A 356 7.10 -3.26 -22.20
C LEU A 356 6.16 -2.06 -21.97
N ILE A 357 6.38 -0.90 -22.58
CA ILE A 357 5.52 0.29 -22.40
C ILE A 357 4.09 0.05 -22.88
N LEU A 358 3.89 -0.59 -24.02
CA LEU A 358 2.54 -0.91 -24.52
C LEU A 358 1.80 -1.89 -23.60
N PRO A 359 2.38 -3.03 -23.19
CA PRO A 359 1.82 -3.87 -22.12
C PRO A 359 1.51 -3.11 -20.84
N LEU A 360 2.37 -2.17 -20.41
CA LEU A 360 2.14 -1.34 -19.23
C LEU A 360 0.92 -0.42 -19.39
N ILE A 361 0.71 0.18 -20.55
CA ILE A 361 -0.47 1.02 -20.82
C ILE A 361 -1.75 0.18 -20.71
N ILE A 362 -1.76 -1.03 -21.27
CA ILE A 362 -2.90 -1.95 -21.18
C ILE A 362 -3.13 -2.37 -19.72
N TYR A 363 -2.06 -2.71 -19.02
CA TYR A 363 -2.06 -3.04 -17.59
C TYR A 363 -2.74 -1.95 -16.75
N GLN A 364 -2.42 -0.67 -16.98
CA GLN A 364 -2.98 0.44 -16.18
C GLN A 364 -4.50 0.58 -16.31
N CYS A 365 -5.08 0.24 -17.46
CA CYS A 365 -6.53 0.23 -17.64
C CYS A 365 -7.21 -0.82 -16.73
N GLY A 366 -6.62 -2.02 -16.67
CA GLY A 366 -7.07 -3.09 -15.77
C GLY A 366 -6.89 -2.70 -14.30
N ASP A 367 -5.73 -2.14 -13.97
CA ASP A 367 -5.36 -1.73 -12.61
C ASP A 367 -6.30 -0.66 -12.05
N ALA A 368 -6.58 0.40 -12.80
CA ALA A 368 -7.52 1.45 -12.39
C ALA A 368 -8.94 0.90 -12.13
N THR A 369 -9.39 -0.04 -12.97
CA THR A 369 -10.69 -0.68 -12.80
C THR A 369 -10.70 -1.51 -11.52
N GLN A 370 -9.70 -2.35 -11.33
CA GLN A 370 -9.54 -3.17 -10.14
C GLN A 370 -9.44 -2.32 -8.87
N ILE A 371 -8.56 -1.32 -8.83
CA ILE A 371 -8.36 -0.43 -7.67
C ILE A 371 -9.68 0.24 -7.29
N CYS A 372 -10.43 0.77 -8.25
CA CYS A 372 -11.70 1.44 -7.98
C CYS A 372 -12.71 0.51 -7.30
N PHE A 373 -13.01 -0.63 -7.93
CA PHE A 373 -14.08 -1.51 -7.46
C PHE A 373 -13.67 -2.37 -6.26
N ALA A 374 -12.39 -2.73 -6.12
CA ALA A 374 -11.87 -3.35 -4.90
C ALA A 374 -12.02 -2.41 -3.69
N ASN A 375 -11.62 -1.13 -3.85
CA ASN A 375 -11.77 -0.13 -2.80
C ASN A 375 -13.24 0.20 -2.49
N ALA A 376 -14.12 0.22 -3.50
CA ALA A 376 -15.55 0.36 -3.29
C ALA A 376 -16.12 -0.83 -2.49
N LEU A 377 -15.76 -2.07 -2.82
CA LEU A 377 -16.14 -3.27 -2.05
C LEU A 377 -15.60 -3.23 -0.62
N ARG A 378 -14.36 -2.77 -0.43
CA ARG A 378 -13.79 -2.53 0.90
C ARG A 378 -14.68 -1.58 1.70
N GLY A 379 -15.09 -0.46 1.12
CA GLY A 379 -16.00 0.50 1.74
C GLY A 379 -17.36 -0.10 2.12
N THR A 380 -17.84 -1.12 1.41
CA THR A 380 -19.08 -1.85 1.75
C THR A 380 -18.88 -2.96 2.79
N GLY A 381 -17.65 -3.24 3.20
CA GLY A 381 -17.33 -4.31 4.16
C GLY A 381 -17.29 -5.73 3.58
N GLN A 382 -17.32 -5.91 2.26
CA GLN A 382 -17.31 -7.23 1.62
C GLN A 382 -15.90 -7.82 1.44
N SER A 383 -15.14 -7.87 2.52
CA SER A 383 -13.72 -8.27 2.51
C SER A 383 -13.47 -9.71 2.06
N MET A 384 -14.35 -10.66 2.45
CA MET A 384 -14.21 -12.06 2.02
C MET A 384 -14.33 -12.23 0.50
N ALA A 385 -15.27 -11.51 -0.13
CA ALA A 385 -15.39 -11.53 -1.60
C ALA A 385 -14.11 -10.99 -2.27
N MET A 386 -13.51 -9.94 -1.69
CA MET A 386 -12.26 -9.36 -2.20
C MET A 386 -11.11 -10.37 -2.18
N MET A 387 -10.96 -11.12 -1.10
CA MET A 387 -9.93 -12.16 -0.97
C MET A 387 -10.09 -13.26 -2.02
N TRP A 388 -11.32 -13.78 -2.22
CA TRP A 388 -11.55 -14.83 -3.20
C TRP A 388 -11.37 -14.35 -4.65
N ILE A 389 -11.79 -13.12 -4.95
CA ILE A 389 -11.55 -12.53 -6.28
C ILE A 389 -10.06 -12.37 -6.52
N ALA A 390 -9.29 -11.91 -5.54
CA ALA A 390 -7.85 -11.80 -5.64
C ALA A 390 -7.18 -13.17 -5.84
N PHE A 391 -7.61 -14.19 -5.09
CA PHE A 391 -7.10 -15.55 -5.26
C PHE A 391 -7.32 -16.06 -6.69
N VAL A 392 -8.53 -15.91 -7.23
CA VAL A 392 -8.83 -16.32 -8.60
C VAL A 392 -7.99 -15.53 -9.59
N SER A 393 -7.98 -14.20 -9.48
CA SER A 393 -7.34 -13.32 -10.46
C SER A 393 -5.82 -13.43 -10.46
N TYR A 394 -5.19 -13.44 -9.29
CA TYR A 394 -3.74 -13.42 -9.19
C TYR A 394 -3.12 -14.80 -9.17
N ILE A 395 -3.67 -15.73 -8.36
CA ILE A 395 -3.07 -17.05 -8.17
C ILE A 395 -3.51 -18.03 -9.26
N LEU A 396 -4.82 -18.11 -9.56
CA LEU A 396 -5.33 -19.08 -10.55
C LEU A 396 -5.20 -18.59 -12.00
N VAL A 397 -5.26 -17.30 -12.24
CA VAL A 397 -5.16 -16.75 -13.61
C VAL A 397 -3.79 -16.12 -13.84
N GLY A 398 -3.33 -15.22 -12.97
CA GLY A 398 -2.12 -14.43 -13.18
C GLY A 398 -0.85 -15.26 -13.28
N ILE A 399 -0.57 -16.09 -12.28
CA ILE A 399 0.65 -16.92 -12.26
C ILE A 399 0.67 -17.94 -13.41
N PRO A 400 -0.38 -18.75 -13.64
CA PRO A 400 -0.37 -19.73 -14.75
C PRO A 400 -0.29 -19.08 -16.13
N SER A 401 -1.00 -17.95 -16.35
CA SER A 401 -0.92 -17.24 -17.63
C SER A 401 0.47 -16.62 -17.84
N GLY A 402 1.13 -16.14 -16.76
CA GLY A 402 2.50 -15.63 -16.83
C GLY A 402 3.49 -16.70 -17.26
N TRP A 403 3.38 -17.90 -16.69
CA TRP A 403 4.18 -19.04 -17.11
C TRP A 403 3.88 -19.45 -18.55
N LEU A 404 2.59 -19.59 -18.91
CA LEU A 404 2.16 -20.03 -20.24
C LEU A 404 2.61 -19.06 -21.35
N LEU A 405 2.40 -17.76 -21.16
CA LEU A 405 2.75 -16.72 -22.15
C LEU A 405 4.27 -16.49 -22.21
N GLY A 406 4.93 -16.52 -21.07
CA GLY A 406 6.36 -16.24 -20.98
C GLY A 406 7.23 -17.37 -21.56
N PHE A 407 6.91 -18.63 -21.28
CA PHE A 407 7.78 -19.77 -21.60
C PHE A 407 7.24 -20.61 -22.77
N PRO A 408 6.12 -21.37 -22.66
CA PRO A 408 5.66 -22.24 -23.76
C PRO A 408 5.31 -21.49 -25.05
N LEU A 409 4.69 -20.31 -24.94
CA LEU A 409 4.31 -19.49 -26.11
C LEU A 409 5.44 -18.58 -26.61
N GLY A 410 6.57 -18.51 -25.89
CA GLY A 410 7.77 -17.81 -26.32
C GLY A 410 7.68 -16.29 -26.35
N LEU A 411 6.65 -15.68 -25.70
CA LEU A 411 6.49 -14.23 -25.64
C LEU A 411 7.43 -13.56 -24.61
N ARG A 412 8.22 -14.36 -23.86
CA ARG A 412 9.22 -13.92 -22.91
C ARG A 412 8.68 -12.88 -21.90
N ASP A 413 9.40 -11.80 -21.66
CA ASP A 413 9.09 -10.67 -20.77
C ASP A 413 7.75 -9.98 -21.12
N VAL A 414 7.50 -9.74 -22.39
CA VAL A 414 6.23 -9.15 -22.87
C VAL A 414 5.04 -10.05 -22.52
N GLY A 415 5.21 -11.38 -22.65
CA GLY A 415 4.19 -12.37 -22.29
C GLY A 415 3.83 -12.34 -20.80
N ILE A 416 4.83 -12.29 -19.92
CA ILE A 416 4.63 -12.20 -18.48
C ILE A 416 3.90 -10.89 -18.13
N PHE A 417 4.24 -9.78 -18.78
CA PHE A 417 3.58 -8.51 -18.53
C PHE A 417 2.12 -8.49 -19.02
N TYR A 418 1.81 -9.13 -20.16
CA TYR A 418 0.42 -9.32 -20.60
C TYR A 418 -0.38 -10.20 -19.64
N ALA A 419 0.25 -11.17 -18.98
CA ALA A 419 -0.42 -11.99 -17.98
C ALA A 419 -0.87 -11.16 -16.76
N PHE A 420 -0.07 -10.18 -16.33
CA PHE A 420 -0.52 -9.23 -15.31
C PHE A 420 -1.72 -8.42 -15.76
N SER A 421 -1.71 -7.97 -17.02
CA SER A 421 -2.87 -7.28 -17.61
C SER A 421 -4.12 -8.16 -17.58
N ILE A 422 -4.00 -9.43 -17.98
CA ILE A 422 -5.11 -10.42 -17.92
C ILE A 422 -5.62 -10.57 -16.49
N ALA A 423 -4.72 -10.77 -15.52
CA ALA A 423 -5.10 -10.92 -14.12
C ALA A 423 -5.87 -9.70 -13.58
N LEU A 424 -5.41 -8.49 -13.94
CA LEU A 424 -6.04 -7.24 -13.53
C LEU A 424 -7.40 -7.00 -14.19
N PHE A 425 -7.55 -7.34 -15.49
CA PHE A 425 -8.85 -7.25 -16.16
C PHE A 425 -9.84 -8.27 -15.60
N VAL A 426 -9.42 -9.51 -15.34
CA VAL A 426 -10.26 -10.53 -14.68
C VAL A 426 -10.65 -10.05 -13.28
N GLY A 427 -9.69 -9.56 -12.50
CA GLY A 427 -9.93 -8.99 -11.17
C GLY A 427 -10.89 -7.81 -11.23
N GLY A 428 -10.63 -6.85 -12.10
CA GLY A 428 -11.47 -5.67 -12.30
C GLY A 428 -12.92 -6.03 -12.68
N ALA A 429 -13.09 -6.97 -13.60
CA ALA A 429 -14.42 -7.46 -14.01
C ALA A 429 -15.16 -8.16 -12.86
N LEU A 430 -14.47 -9.02 -12.10
CA LEU A 430 -15.06 -9.72 -10.95
C LEU A 430 -15.38 -8.76 -9.80
N PHE A 431 -14.52 -7.78 -9.50
CA PHE A 431 -14.79 -6.74 -8.51
C PHE A 431 -15.97 -5.86 -8.92
N LEU A 432 -16.03 -5.44 -10.18
CA LEU A 432 -17.17 -4.69 -10.73
C LEU A 432 -18.48 -5.49 -10.60
N TRP A 433 -18.46 -6.74 -11.06
CA TRP A 433 -19.63 -7.63 -10.98
C TRP A 433 -20.11 -7.79 -9.53
N GLN A 434 -19.21 -8.07 -8.60
CA GLN A 434 -19.54 -8.22 -7.18
C GLN A 434 -20.07 -6.91 -6.58
N PHE A 435 -19.48 -5.77 -6.94
CA PHE A 435 -19.95 -4.45 -6.51
C PHE A 435 -21.38 -4.17 -7.00
N LEU A 436 -21.68 -4.45 -8.27
CA LEU A 436 -23.02 -4.28 -8.84
C LEU A 436 -24.04 -5.21 -8.15
N ARG A 437 -23.65 -6.46 -7.88
CA ARG A 437 -24.48 -7.43 -7.16
C ARG A 437 -24.76 -6.98 -5.71
N ALA A 438 -23.73 -6.53 -5.01
CA ALA A 438 -23.85 -6.05 -3.63
C ALA A 438 -24.77 -4.85 -3.49
N THR A 439 -24.67 -3.91 -4.42
CA THR A 439 -25.48 -2.68 -4.39
C THR A 439 -26.89 -2.86 -4.94
N ARG A 440 -27.21 -3.95 -5.67
CA ARG A 440 -28.58 -4.30 -6.11
C ARG A 440 -29.42 -4.92 -4.98
N LYS A 441 -28.84 -5.83 -4.21
CA LYS A 441 -29.56 -6.56 -3.15
C LYS A 441 -30.18 -5.68 -2.07
N HIS A 442 -29.66 -4.49 -1.83
CA HIS A 442 -30.17 -3.56 -0.83
C HIS A 442 -31.24 -2.58 -1.34
N GLN A 443 -31.72 -2.73 -2.60
CA GLN A 443 -32.87 -1.97 -3.13
C GLN A 443 -34.20 -2.68 -2.91
N CYS A 444 -34.21 -3.95 -2.49
CA CYS A 444 -35.40 -4.77 -2.33
C CYS A 444 -35.83 -4.93 -0.86
N HIS A 445 -35.32 -4.16 0.06
CA HIS A 445 -35.71 -4.03 1.44
C HIS A 445 -35.79 -2.54 1.79
#